data_ebb61f066f743560b2bba12b726ee8e2
#
_entry.id   ebb61f066f743560b2bba12b726ee8e2
#
_cell.length_a   1.000
_cell.length_b   1.000
_cell.length_c   1.000
_cell.angle_alpha   90.00
_cell.angle_beta   90.00
_cell.angle_gamma   90.00
#
_symmetry.space_group_name_H-M   'P 1'
#
loop_
_entity.id
_entity.type
_entity.pdbx_description
1 polymer ?
#
loop_
_entity_poly.entity_id
_entity_poly.type
_entity_poly.pdbx_seq_one_letter_code
_entity_poly.pdbx_strand_id
1 'polypeptide(L)'
;MGDGDAIVARVHVDARRRARSTATNDAIEAAVRTFVLERKACVDDARAGALVDGDESDWKCEAGAFLRAQCDKVWVSDVEWLDGDEGRGRGTRRLLAWQCALTTRAYGLCEDGPGEEIGEGDEIATYTEWSLPCVDFEGAWESLIFDDDEVKTRLLRYATAALLFGERGVDAQLISWNRVVLLHGPPGTGKTTMCKALAQRLSIRFNHIYSSSVLVEVNAHSLFSRWFSESGKLVSKLFGKIQELLEDEDSLVFVLVDEVESLAAARKSAANGSEPSDAIRVVNALLTQLDALKCRPNAIVLTTSNITEAIDLAFVDRADIKCYIGPPGMRARYEILRSCVLELIRRDLVQGAEPMEFDDGVAKGCPVSLTLREAAEACDGLSGRALRKLPFLAYSTVGSTGRCSVEAYLRALVAQSAAEIADRHRLDTSTTAAA
;
A
#
# COMPACT_ATOMS: atom_id res chain seq x y z
N MET A 1 15.92 40.26 -12.46
CA MET A 1 15.73 38.80 -12.32
C MET A 1 14.82 38.65 -11.13
N GLY A 2 13.55 38.42 -11.39
CA GLY A 2 12.52 38.40 -10.34
C GLY A 2 12.43 37.03 -9.67
N ASP A 3 11.97 36.99 -8.43
CA ASP A 3 11.70 35.83 -7.57
C ASP A 3 10.65 34.83 -8.12
N GLY A 4 10.48 34.74 -9.44
CA GLY A 4 9.40 33.98 -10.09
C GLY A 4 9.76 32.60 -10.64
N ASP A 5 11.02 32.19 -10.60
CA ASP A 5 11.49 30.96 -11.28
C ASP A 5 11.91 29.83 -10.33
N ALA A 6 11.50 29.86 -9.07
CA ALA A 6 11.81 28.77 -8.15
C ALA A 6 10.90 27.56 -8.40
N ILE A 7 11.51 26.38 -8.57
CA ILE A 7 10.78 25.10 -8.57
C ILE A 7 10.23 24.91 -7.16
N VAL A 8 8.91 24.84 -7.03
CA VAL A 8 8.21 24.76 -5.73
C VAL A 8 7.80 23.33 -5.37
N ALA A 9 7.68 22.44 -6.35
CA ALA A 9 7.28 21.07 -6.12
C ALA A 9 7.98 20.07 -7.07
N ARG A 10 8.15 18.84 -6.63
CA ARG A 10 8.48 17.70 -7.50
C ARG A 10 7.20 16.91 -7.74
N VAL A 11 6.87 16.70 -9.00
CA VAL A 11 5.67 15.97 -9.43
C VAL A 11 6.08 14.68 -10.09
N HIS A 12 5.58 13.57 -9.55
CA HIS A 12 5.77 12.24 -10.11
C HIS A 12 4.60 11.89 -11.01
N VAL A 13 4.90 11.53 -12.25
CA VAL A 13 3.89 11.13 -13.25
C VAL A 13 4.21 9.72 -13.70
N ASP A 14 3.29 8.81 -13.46
CA ASP A 14 3.42 7.41 -13.80
C ASP A 14 2.59 7.11 -15.06
N ALA A 15 3.18 6.32 -15.97
CA ALA A 15 2.55 5.87 -17.21
C ALA A 15 2.54 4.34 -17.28
N ARG A 16 1.35 3.76 -17.22
CA ARG A 16 1.19 2.32 -17.40
C ARG A 16 1.17 1.98 -18.88
N ARG A 17 2.18 1.24 -19.31
CA ARG A 17 2.32 0.75 -20.68
C ARG A 17 1.32 -0.37 -20.96
N ARG A 18 0.72 -0.36 -22.15
CA ARG A 18 -0.11 -1.47 -22.61
C ARG A 18 0.71 -2.74 -22.79
N ALA A 19 0.14 -3.90 -22.49
CA ALA A 19 0.82 -5.20 -22.68
C ALA A 19 1.34 -5.42 -24.09
N ARG A 20 0.67 -4.86 -25.11
CA ARG A 20 1.07 -4.97 -26.53
C ARG A 20 1.89 -3.79 -27.04
N SER A 21 2.29 -2.87 -26.19
CA SER A 21 3.08 -1.71 -26.58
C SER A 21 4.51 -2.14 -26.99
N THR A 22 4.98 -1.64 -28.12
CA THR A 22 6.36 -1.83 -28.61
C THR A 22 7.27 -0.67 -28.25
N ALA A 23 6.72 0.40 -27.63
CA ALA A 23 7.51 1.55 -27.22
C ALA A 23 8.38 1.23 -26.01
N THR A 24 9.60 1.80 -25.99
CA THR A 24 10.47 1.73 -24.82
C THR A 24 9.95 2.61 -23.68
N ASN A 25 10.30 2.31 -22.43
CA ASN A 25 9.95 3.13 -21.30
C ASN A 25 10.45 4.57 -21.47
N ASP A 26 11.69 4.76 -21.94
CA ASP A 26 12.29 6.09 -22.19
C ASP A 26 11.48 6.91 -23.19
N ALA A 27 11.00 6.29 -24.28
CA ALA A 27 10.18 6.97 -25.27
C ALA A 27 8.84 7.42 -24.68
N ILE A 28 8.21 6.60 -23.84
CA ILE A 28 6.97 6.93 -23.15
C ILE A 28 7.21 8.05 -22.14
N GLU A 29 8.28 7.97 -21.35
CA GLU A 29 8.63 8.99 -20.35
C GLU A 29 8.91 10.36 -20.99
N ALA A 30 9.63 10.37 -22.13
CA ALA A 30 9.85 11.58 -22.90
C ALA A 30 8.54 12.17 -23.43
N ALA A 31 7.65 11.32 -23.96
CA ALA A 31 6.35 11.75 -24.45
C ALA A 31 5.46 12.31 -23.32
N VAL A 32 5.46 11.68 -22.12
CA VAL A 32 4.74 12.17 -20.95
C VAL A 32 5.26 13.56 -20.55
N ARG A 33 6.58 13.73 -20.50
CA ARG A 33 7.20 15.01 -20.15
C ARG A 33 6.81 16.11 -21.15
N THR A 34 6.89 15.83 -22.45
CA THR A 34 6.47 16.76 -23.50
C THR A 34 4.99 17.09 -23.37
N PHE A 35 4.13 16.09 -23.19
CA PHE A 35 2.70 16.27 -23.05
C PHE A 35 2.32 17.17 -21.88
N VAL A 36 2.91 16.95 -20.69
CA VAL A 36 2.64 17.74 -19.49
C VAL A 36 3.11 19.19 -19.67
N LEU A 37 4.29 19.41 -20.29
CA LEU A 37 4.84 20.74 -20.52
C LEU A 37 4.06 21.53 -21.58
N GLU A 38 3.65 20.89 -22.67
CA GLU A 38 2.89 21.52 -23.76
C GLU A 38 1.49 21.94 -23.32
N ARG A 39 0.85 21.19 -22.46
CA ARG A 39 -0.48 21.54 -21.94
C ARG A 39 -0.50 22.79 -21.11
N LYS A 40 0.65 23.30 -20.64
CA LYS A 40 0.71 24.33 -19.57
C LYS A 40 -0.20 24.00 -18.39
N ALA A 41 -0.49 22.71 -18.21
CA ALA A 41 -1.52 22.20 -17.34
C ALA A 41 -1.18 22.56 -15.89
N CYS A 42 -2.19 23.05 -15.19
CA CYS A 42 -2.17 23.04 -13.74
C CYS A 42 -2.19 21.57 -13.30
N VAL A 43 -1.15 21.13 -12.63
CA VAL A 43 -1.16 19.86 -11.91
C VAL A 43 -1.94 20.12 -10.63
N ASP A 44 -3.13 19.57 -10.51
CA ASP A 44 -3.94 19.72 -9.31
C ASP A 44 -3.31 18.96 -8.16
N ASP A 45 -2.96 19.66 -7.09
CA ASP A 45 -2.23 19.18 -5.92
C ASP A 45 -2.96 18.06 -5.15
N ALA A 46 -4.25 17.97 -5.30
CA ALA A 46 -5.03 17.21 -4.33
C ALA A 46 -5.35 15.79 -4.77
N ARG A 47 -5.11 15.41 -6.02
CA ARG A 47 -5.66 14.14 -6.51
C ARG A 47 -4.81 13.60 -7.65
N ALA A 48 -4.24 12.44 -7.42
CA ALA A 48 -3.75 11.56 -8.46
C ALA A 48 -4.87 11.34 -9.50
N GLY A 49 -5.13 12.37 -10.31
CA GLY A 49 -6.12 12.34 -11.38
C GLY A 49 -5.47 11.75 -12.63
N ALA A 50 -6.21 10.91 -13.34
CA ALA A 50 -5.76 10.45 -14.63
C ALA A 50 -5.57 11.66 -15.55
N LEU A 51 -4.34 11.92 -15.98
CA LEU A 51 -4.06 12.92 -17.02
C LEU A 51 -4.68 12.48 -18.36
N VAL A 52 -5.05 11.21 -18.46
CA VAL A 52 -5.51 10.52 -19.67
C VAL A 52 -7.03 10.49 -19.81
N ASP A 53 -7.78 10.62 -18.73
CA ASP A 53 -9.26 10.66 -18.75
C ASP A 53 -9.83 12.06 -19.01
N GLY A 54 -8.95 13.04 -19.29
CA GLY A 54 -9.34 14.40 -19.62
C GLY A 54 -10.03 14.52 -20.98
N ASP A 55 -10.77 15.59 -21.15
CA ASP A 55 -11.53 15.95 -22.35
C ASP A 55 -10.77 15.60 -23.64
N GLU A 56 -11.41 14.95 -24.60
CA GLU A 56 -10.80 14.50 -25.87
C GLU A 56 -10.08 15.61 -26.65
N SER A 57 -10.42 16.87 -26.33
CA SER A 57 -9.79 18.05 -26.92
C SER A 57 -8.30 18.20 -26.61
N ASP A 58 -7.87 17.71 -25.45
CA ASP A 58 -6.51 17.88 -24.93
C ASP A 58 -5.45 16.95 -25.55
N TRP A 59 -5.89 15.89 -26.23
CA TRP A 59 -5.02 14.85 -26.82
C TRP A 59 -4.65 15.09 -28.27
N LYS A 60 -4.95 16.26 -28.84
CA LYS A 60 -4.70 16.57 -30.24
C LYS A 60 -3.25 16.81 -30.58
N CYS A 61 -2.36 16.89 -29.56
CA CYS A 61 -0.91 16.96 -29.81
C CYS A 61 -0.32 15.58 -30.14
N GLU A 62 0.81 15.57 -30.82
CA GLU A 62 1.51 14.36 -31.27
C GLU A 62 1.88 13.45 -30.06
N ALA A 63 2.39 14.04 -28.98
CA ALA A 63 2.72 13.33 -27.75
C ALA A 63 1.47 12.67 -27.11
N GLY A 64 0.32 13.39 -27.08
CA GLY A 64 -0.93 12.83 -26.58
C GLY A 64 -1.44 11.66 -27.40
N ALA A 65 -1.39 11.75 -28.74
CA ALA A 65 -1.77 10.65 -29.63
C ALA A 65 -0.87 9.42 -29.43
N PHE A 66 0.44 9.62 -29.29
CA PHE A 66 1.39 8.56 -28.98
C PHE A 66 1.07 7.88 -27.64
N LEU A 67 0.88 8.65 -26.56
CA LEU A 67 0.56 8.11 -25.24
C LEU A 67 -0.74 7.31 -25.24
N ARG A 68 -1.78 7.79 -25.92
CA ARG A 68 -3.06 7.08 -26.05
C ARG A 68 -2.89 5.72 -26.77
N ALA A 69 -1.96 5.63 -27.71
CA ALA A 69 -1.68 4.39 -28.41
C ALA A 69 -0.85 3.40 -27.57
N GLN A 70 0.06 3.89 -26.74
CA GLN A 70 1.06 3.06 -26.04
C GLN A 70 0.72 2.80 -24.58
N CYS A 71 -0.11 3.63 -23.93
CA CYS A 71 -0.42 3.55 -22.51
C CYS A 71 -1.91 3.28 -22.27
N ASP A 72 -2.20 2.54 -21.19
CA ASP A 72 -3.56 2.37 -20.67
C ASP A 72 -3.94 3.54 -19.77
N LYS A 73 -2.97 4.07 -19.01
CA LYS A 73 -3.19 5.11 -18.03
C LYS A 73 -1.94 5.95 -17.85
N VAL A 74 -2.11 7.27 -17.72
CA VAL A 74 -1.07 8.21 -17.30
C VAL A 74 -1.67 9.10 -16.22
N TRP A 75 -1.01 9.23 -15.05
CA TRP A 75 -1.55 9.99 -13.93
C TRP A 75 -0.45 10.61 -13.07
N VAL A 76 -0.82 11.65 -12.34
CA VAL A 76 0.03 12.19 -11.28
C VAL A 76 -0.02 11.23 -10.10
N SER A 77 1.12 10.68 -9.77
CA SER A 77 1.21 9.65 -8.73
C SER A 77 1.58 10.22 -7.36
N ASP A 78 2.34 11.32 -7.33
CA ASP A 78 2.78 11.94 -6.09
C ASP A 78 3.21 13.41 -6.34
N VAL A 79 3.05 14.27 -5.34
CA VAL A 79 3.51 15.66 -5.36
C VAL A 79 4.29 15.94 -4.08
N GLU A 80 5.58 16.19 -4.21
CA GLU A 80 6.48 16.52 -3.10
C GLU A 80 6.74 18.04 -3.10
N TRP A 81 6.31 18.76 -2.06
CA TRP A 81 6.59 20.17 -1.87
C TRP A 81 8.02 20.41 -1.41
N LEU A 82 8.77 21.32 -2.04
CA LEU A 82 10.19 21.57 -1.75
C LEU A 82 10.40 22.64 -0.69
N ASP A 83 9.43 23.52 -0.47
CA ASP A 83 9.56 24.70 0.40
C ASP A 83 9.20 24.46 1.88
N GLY A 84 9.06 23.23 2.34
CA GLY A 84 8.75 22.92 3.75
C GLY A 84 7.37 23.40 4.22
N ASP A 85 6.49 23.83 3.32
CA ASP A 85 5.17 24.39 3.60
C ASP A 85 4.08 23.30 3.71
N GLU A 86 4.41 22.21 4.39
CA GLU A 86 3.51 21.04 4.59
C GLU A 86 2.24 21.38 5.41
N GLY A 87 2.13 22.60 5.94
CA GLY A 87 1.09 22.99 6.90
C GLY A 87 0.13 24.09 6.49
N ARG A 88 0.33 24.81 5.39
CA ARG A 88 -0.52 25.93 5.02
C ARG A 88 -1.61 25.55 4.03
N GLY A 89 -2.73 25.12 4.56
CA GLY A 89 -4.00 25.06 3.86
C GLY A 89 -4.09 23.98 2.79
N ARG A 90 -4.77 22.89 3.07
CA ARG A 90 -5.32 21.91 2.11
C ARG A 90 -6.34 22.56 1.17
N GLY A 91 -5.95 23.65 0.50
CA GLY A 91 -6.68 24.23 -0.60
C GLY A 91 -6.04 23.74 -1.88
N THR A 92 -6.82 23.44 -2.89
CA THR A 92 -6.40 23.13 -4.27
C THR A 92 -5.42 24.20 -4.77
N ARG A 93 -4.11 24.00 -4.55
CA ARG A 93 -3.07 24.85 -5.15
C ARG A 93 -2.88 24.36 -6.58
N ARG A 94 -3.20 25.20 -7.53
CA ARG A 94 -2.91 24.95 -8.94
C ARG A 94 -1.41 25.15 -9.17
N LEU A 95 -0.70 24.09 -9.53
CA LEU A 95 0.69 24.09 -9.93
C LEU A 95 0.79 24.27 -11.45
N LEU A 96 1.60 25.21 -11.89
CA LEU A 96 1.95 25.33 -13.29
C LEU A 96 3.10 24.36 -13.62
N ALA A 97 3.05 23.71 -14.78
CA ALA A 97 4.03 22.71 -15.16
C ALA A 97 5.50 23.20 -15.10
N TRP A 98 5.74 24.50 -15.35
CA TRP A 98 7.07 25.10 -15.27
C TRP A 98 7.57 25.35 -13.83
N GLN A 99 6.68 25.33 -12.83
CA GLN A 99 7.02 25.43 -11.41
C GLN A 99 7.37 24.05 -10.79
N CYS A 100 7.27 22.98 -11.58
CA CYS A 100 7.42 21.62 -11.11
C CYS A 100 8.66 20.95 -11.69
N ALA A 101 9.42 20.25 -10.84
CA ALA A 101 10.38 19.26 -11.29
C ALA A 101 9.63 17.97 -11.64
N LEU A 102 9.47 17.68 -12.94
CA LEU A 102 8.76 16.49 -13.40
C LEU A 102 9.65 15.25 -13.32
N THR A 103 9.19 14.23 -12.63
CA THR A 103 9.75 12.88 -12.63
C THR A 103 8.74 11.96 -13.29
N THR A 104 9.09 11.40 -14.45
CA THR A 104 8.21 10.51 -15.22
C THR A 104 8.69 9.09 -15.11
N ARG A 105 7.80 8.12 -14.95
CA ARG A 105 8.09 6.69 -14.93
C ARG A 105 7.10 5.93 -15.78
N ALA A 106 7.62 5.15 -16.71
CA ALA A 106 6.84 4.23 -17.53
C ALA A 106 7.10 2.79 -17.07
N TYR A 107 6.06 1.99 -16.96
CA TYR A 107 6.16 0.60 -16.52
C TYR A 107 5.10 -0.29 -17.16
N GLY A 108 5.40 -1.58 -17.25
CA GLY A 108 4.44 -2.64 -17.56
C GLY A 108 4.07 -3.40 -16.30
N LEU A 109 2.88 -3.96 -16.24
CA LEU A 109 2.48 -4.86 -15.15
C LEU A 109 2.80 -6.30 -15.53
N CYS A 110 3.33 -7.06 -14.58
CA CYS A 110 3.45 -8.50 -14.67
C CYS A 110 2.05 -9.12 -14.46
N GLU A 111 1.62 -9.94 -15.39
CA GLU A 111 0.34 -10.66 -15.35
C GLU A 111 0.49 -12.05 -14.72
N ASP A 112 1.73 -12.51 -14.54
CA ASP A 112 2.01 -13.77 -13.88
C ASP A 112 1.60 -13.68 -12.41
N GLY A 113 0.83 -14.67 -11.97
CA GLY A 113 0.46 -14.81 -10.56
C GLY A 113 1.68 -15.09 -9.68
N PRO A 114 1.47 -15.23 -8.36
CA PRO A 114 2.56 -15.53 -7.44
C PRO A 114 3.24 -16.86 -7.81
N GLY A 115 4.57 -16.82 -7.86
CA GLY A 115 5.37 -18.04 -7.89
C GLY A 115 5.32 -18.70 -6.52
N GLU A 116 4.90 -19.96 -6.47
CA GLU A 116 5.01 -20.79 -5.27
C GLU A 116 6.15 -21.79 -5.48
N GLU A 117 7.22 -21.71 -4.70
CA GLU A 117 8.18 -22.81 -4.65
C GLU A 117 7.65 -23.88 -3.67
N ILE A 118 7.18 -24.98 -4.24
CA ILE A 118 6.87 -26.20 -3.53
C ILE A 118 8.20 -26.93 -3.34
N GLY A 119 8.65 -27.11 -2.09
CA GLY A 119 9.84 -27.92 -1.80
C GLY A 119 9.69 -29.35 -2.31
N GLU A 120 10.77 -30.01 -2.73
CA GLU A 120 10.77 -31.42 -3.11
C GLU A 120 10.24 -32.28 -1.96
N GLY A 121 9.07 -32.90 -2.13
CA GLY A 121 8.45 -33.82 -1.21
C GLY A 121 7.21 -33.36 -0.49
N ASP A 122 6.08 -33.14 -1.18
CA ASP A 122 4.73 -32.82 -0.63
C ASP A 122 4.66 -31.64 0.35
N GLU A 123 5.62 -30.70 0.32
CA GLU A 123 5.76 -29.60 1.24
C GLU A 123 5.12 -28.36 0.66
N ILE A 124 4.17 -27.80 1.38
CA ILE A 124 3.49 -26.53 1.03
C ILE A 124 4.52 -25.40 1.05
N ALA A 125 4.43 -24.51 0.07
CA ALA A 125 5.26 -23.34 -0.09
C ALA A 125 5.47 -22.60 1.24
N THR A 126 6.73 -22.38 1.60
CA THR A 126 7.11 -21.62 2.79
C THR A 126 7.11 -20.12 2.54
N TYR A 127 7.11 -19.71 1.28
CA TYR A 127 7.07 -18.33 0.85
C TYR A 127 6.38 -18.21 -0.51
N THR A 128 5.96 -16.99 -0.80
CA THR A 128 5.34 -16.61 -2.07
C THR A 128 6.20 -15.54 -2.72
N GLU A 129 6.51 -15.69 -4.00
CA GLU A 129 7.31 -14.75 -4.78
C GLU A 129 6.44 -14.01 -5.78
N TRP A 130 6.60 -12.68 -5.83
CA TRP A 130 5.87 -11.79 -6.72
C TRP A 130 6.84 -10.99 -7.58
N SER A 131 6.74 -11.09 -8.89
CA SER A 131 7.44 -10.18 -9.81
C SER A 131 6.74 -8.82 -9.83
N LEU A 132 7.44 -7.74 -9.52
CA LEU A 132 6.89 -6.38 -9.43
C LEU A 132 7.33 -5.51 -10.63
N PRO A 133 6.49 -4.56 -11.04
CA PRO A 133 5.12 -4.32 -10.60
C PRO A 133 4.14 -5.34 -11.18
N CYS A 134 3.15 -5.81 -10.38
CA CYS A 134 2.17 -6.82 -10.78
C CYS A 134 0.74 -6.30 -10.78
N VAL A 135 -0.14 -7.01 -11.50
CA VAL A 135 -1.58 -6.67 -11.62
C VAL A 135 -2.30 -6.79 -10.26
N ASP A 136 -1.93 -7.79 -9.44
CA ASP A 136 -2.61 -8.06 -8.16
C ASP A 136 -2.50 -6.92 -7.15
N PHE A 137 -1.45 -6.09 -7.26
CA PHE A 137 -1.23 -4.95 -6.36
C PHE A 137 -1.62 -3.62 -6.99
N GLU A 138 -2.19 -3.64 -8.21
CA GLU A 138 -2.66 -2.42 -8.86
C GLU A 138 -3.78 -1.76 -8.05
N GLY A 139 -3.70 -0.44 -7.84
CA GLY A 139 -4.66 0.32 -7.06
C GLY A 139 -4.62 0.06 -5.55
N ALA A 140 -3.75 -0.83 -5.07
CA ALA A 140 -3.64 -1.11 -3.63
C ALA A 140 -3.24 0.13 -2.82
N TRP A 141 -2.31 0.94 -3.35
CA TRP A 141 -1.86 2.17 -2.70
C TRP A 141 -2.98 3.20 -2.56
N GLU A 142 -3.74 3.43 -3.62
CA GLU A 142 -4.88 4.36 -3.66
C GLU A 142 -6.05 3.86 -2.82
N SER A 143 -6.22 2.55 -2.74
CA SER A 143 -7.28 1.93 -1.95
C SER A 143 -7.09 2.04 -0.44
N LEU A 144 -5.86 2.27 0.03
CA LEU A 144 -5.55 2.49 1.43
C LEU A 144 -5.85 3.94 1.80
N ILE A 145 -6.91 4.16 2.55
CA ILE A 145 -7.39 5.47 2.96
C ILE A 145 -7.16 5.63 4.46
N PHE A 146 -6.43 6.66 4.85
CA PHE A 146 -6.17 7.05 6.23
C PHE A 146 -6.74 8.45 6.49
N ASP A 147 -6.91 8.81 7.76
CA ASP A 147 -7.38 10.16 8.12
C ASP A 147 -6.38 11.24 7.74
N ASP A 148 -5.12 10.84 7.70
CA ASP A 148 -4.02 11.67 7.28
C ASP A 148 -3.05 10.81 6.44
N ASP A 149 -2.55 11.39 5.35
CA ASP A 149 -1.63 10.72 4.44
C ASP A 149 -0.18 10.71 4.94
N GLU A 150 0.08 11.23 6.14
CA GLU A 150 1.43 11.31 6.72
C GLU A 150 2.09 9.94 6.82
N VAL A 151 1.30 8.90 7.16
CA VAL A 151 1.79 7.51 7.25
C VAL A 151 2.36 7.05 5.92
N LYS A 152 1.61 7.24 4.82
CA LYS A 152 2.05 6.85 3.46
C LYS A 152 3.28 7.63 3.04
N THR A 153 3.24 8.95 3.21
CA THR A 153 4.32 9.86 2.85
C THR A 153 5.58 9.55 3.63
N ARG A 154 5.47 9.32 4.93
CA ARG A 154 6.61 8.97 5.80
C ARG A 154 7.27 7.67 5.38
N LEU A 155 6.48 6.63 5.12
CA LEU A 155 6.98 5.32 4.68
C LEU A 155 7.67 5.41 3.33
N LEU A 156 7.07 6.12 2.37
CA LEU A 156 7.61 6.28 1.03
C LEU A 156 8.91 7.09 1.04
N ARG A 157 8.96 8.20 1.79
CA ARG A 157 10.17 9.02 1.97
C ARG A 157 11.31 8.23 2.60
N TYR A 158 11.02 7.50 3.67
CA TYR A 158 12.03 6.67 4.33
C TYR A 158 12.58 5.61 3.37
N ALA A 159 11.73 4.83 2.73
CA ALA A 159 12.16 3.75 1.85
C ALA A 159 12.94 4.30 0.64
N THR A 160 12.50 5.44 0.07
CA THR A 160 13.22 6.15 -0.97
C THR A 160 14.62 6.58 -0.50
N ALA A 161 14.73 7.17 0.69
CA ALA A 161 16.01 7.59 1.25
C ALA A 161 16.93 6.38 1.52
N ALA A 162 16.40 5.28 2.05
CA ALA A 162 17.16 4.07 2.34
C ALA A 162 17.76 3.43 1.07
N LEU A 163 17.00 3.42 -0.04
CA LEU A 163 17.50 2.94 -1.34
C LEU A 163 18.53 3.89 -1.94
N LEU A 164 18.30 5.21 -1.90
CA LEU A 164 19.26 6.20 -2.39
C LEU A 164 20.59 6.16 -1.61
N PHE A 165 20.54 5.93 -0.30
CA PHE A 165 21.76 5.77 0.51
C PHE A 165 22.55 4.54 0.08
N GLY A 166 21.85 3.44 -0.25
CA GLY A 166 22.48 2.23 -0.80
C GLY A 166 23.13 2.47 -2.15
N GLU A 167 22.40 3.10 -3.09
CA GLU A 167 22.88 3.45 -4.44
C GLU A 167 24.11 4.36 -4.39
N ARG A 168 24.11 5.34 -3.48
CA ARG A 168 25.21 6.30 -3.34
C ARG A 168 26.39 5.74 -2.55
N GLY A 169 26.31 4.52 -2.05
CA GLY A 169 27.37 3.90 -1.27
C GLY A 169 27.70 4.66 0.03
N VAL A 170 26.67 5.20 0.71
CA VAL A 170 26.87 5.88 2.00
C VAL A 170 27.48 4.90 3.00
N ASP A 171 28.52 5.35 3.73
CA ASP A 171 29.21 4.51 4.70
C ASP A 171 28.30 4.16 5.89
N ALA A 172 27.92 2.90 5.98
CA ALA A 172 27.07 2.37 7.04
C ALA A 172 27.75 2.36 8.44
N GLN A 173 29.08 2.56 8.52
CA GLN A 173 29.78 2.71 9.80
C GLN A 173 29.63 4.12 10.37
N LEU A 174 29.45 5.11 9.51
CA LEU A 174 29.24 6.50 9.91
C LEU A 174 27.77 6.84 10.11
N ILE A 175 26.91 6.36 9.21
CA ILE A 175 25.47 6.55 9.29
C ILE A 175 24.83 5.17 9.27
N SER A 176 24.24 4.76 10.37
CA SER A 176 23.60 3.44 10.48
C SER A 176 22.13 3.51 10.06
N TRP A 177 21.73 2.65 9.14
CA TRP A 177 20.32 2.39 8.81
C TRP A 177 20.11 0.90 8.51
N ASN A 178 18.96 0.36 8.90
CA ASN A 178 18.72 -1.09 8.86
C ASN A 178 17.87 -1.53 7.67
N ARG A 179 17.20 -0.62 6.96
CA ARG A 179 16.24 -0.91 5.88
C ARG A 179 15.08 -1.81 6.32
N VAL A 180 14.72 -1.73 7.59
CA VAL A 180 13.64 -2.50 8.20
C VAL A 180 12.49 -1.58 8.59
N VAL A 181 11.31 -1.89 8.08
CA VAL A 181 10.05 -1.21 8.40
C VAL A 181 9.18 -2.17 9.20
N LEU A 182 8.67 -1.71 10.34
CA LEU A 182 7.72 -2.44 11.18
C LEU A 182 6.37 -1.71 11.18
N LEU A 183 5.33 -2.35 10.63
CA LEU A 183 3.95 -1.91 10.72
C LEU A 183 3.23 -2.73 11.78
N HIS A 184 2.65 -2.08 12.79
CA HIS A 184 1.96 -2.77 13.87
C HIS A 184 0.59 -2.16 14.16
N GLY A 185 -0.32 -2.92 14.76
CA GLY A 185 -1.67 -2.47 15.10
C GLY A 185 -2.72 -3.56 14.91
N PRO A 186 -3.99 -3.28 15.18
CA PRO A 186 -5.06 -4.28 15.16
C PRO A 186 -5.20 -5.00 13.80
N PRO A 187 -5.76 -6.22 13.77
CA PRO A 187 -5.97 -6.96 12.53
C PRO A 187 -6.97 -6.26 11.60
N GLY A 188 -6.75 -6.39 10.29
CA GLY A 188 -7.65 -5.84 9.27
C GLY A 188 -7.52 -4.33 9.03
N THR A 189 -6.48 -3.66 9.53
CA THR A 189 -6.20 -2.23 9.31
C THR A 189 -5.39 -1.94 8.05
N GLY A 190 -4.98 -2.96 7.30
CA GLY A 190 -4.31 -2.80 6.01
C GLY A 190 -2.78 -2.87 6.04
N LYS A 191 -2.14 -3.34 7.12
CA LYS A 191 -0.67 -3.42 7.26
C LYS A 191 0.01 -4.20 6.14
N THR A 192 -0.39 -5.45 5.91
CA THR A 192 0.16 -6.31 4.84
C THR A 192 -0.10 -5.69 3.46
N THR A 193 -1.30 -5.14 3.24
CA THR A 193 -1.63 -4.42 2.00
C THR A 193 -0.74 -3.19 1.81
N MET A 194 -0.42 -2.45 2.88
CA MET A 194 0.49 -1.31 2.84
C MET A 194 1.92 -1.73 2.45
N CYS A 195 2.42 -2.84 3.00
CA CYS A 195 3.73 -3.38 2.61
C CYS A 195 3.78 -3.73 1.12
N LYS A 196 2.77 -4.44 0.61
CA LYS A 196 2.65 -4.82 -0.80
C LYS A 196 2.54 -3.58 -1.71
N ALA A 197 1.69 -2.64 -1.33
CA ALA A 197 1.51 -1.39 -2.06
C ALA A 197 2.78 -0.51 -2.07
N LEU A 198 3.53 -0.47 -0.95
CA LEU A 198 4.81 0.23 -0.85
C LEU A 198 5.86 -0.41 -1.75
N ALA A 199 5.98 -1.75 -1.75
CA ALA A 199 6.89 -2.47 -2.62
C ALA A 199 6.59 -2.21 -4.10
N GLN A 200 5.31 -2.29 -4.51
CA GLN A 200 4.85 -1.94 -5.85
C GLN A 200 5.21 -0.50 -6.23
N ARG A 201 4.99 0.44 -5.33
CA ARG A 201 5.26 1.86 -5.58
C ARG A 201 6.75 2.13 -5.76
N LEU A 202 7.58 1.50 -4.93
CA LEU A 202 9.03 1.63 -4.99
C LEU A 202 9.60 0.94 -6.23
N SER A 203 9.07 -0.21 -6.64
CA SER A 203 9.50 -0.88 -7.87
C SER A 203 9.30 0.00 -9.10
N ILE A 204 8.18 0.73 -9.18
CA ILE A 204 7.92 1.71 -10.24
C ILE A 204 8.86 2.91 -10.13
N ARG A 205 9.03 3.47 -8.92
CA ARG A 205 9.86 4.67 -8.69
C ARG A 205 11.34 4.44 -9.02
N PHE A 206 11.86 3.24 -8.77
CA PHE A 206 13.26 2.88 -8.94
C PHE A 206 13.55 2.02 -10.18
N ASN A 207 12.62 1.86 -11.11
CA ASN A 207 12.78 1.05 -12.32
C ASN A 207 13.85 1.58 -13.30
N HIS A 208 14.37 2.78 -13.07
CA HIS A 208 15.48 3.35 -13.81
C HIS A 208 16.85 2.94 -13.26
N ILE A 209 16.89 2.37 -12.05
CA ILE A 209 18.10 1.85 -11.40
C ILE A 209 18.06 0.32 -11.43
N TYR A 210 16.93 -0.26 -11.05
CA TYR A 210 16.76 -1.71 -10.98
C TYR A 210 15.91 -2.19 -12.17
N SER A 211 16.46 -3.11 -12.96
CA SER A 211 15.78 -3.68 -14.13
C SER A 211 14.66 -4.65 -13.74
N SER A 212 14.76 -5.27 -12.57
CA SER A 212 13.79 -6.19 -12.01
C SER A 212 13.49 -5.86 -10.54
N SER A 213 12.31 -6.26 -10.07
CA SER A 213 11.94 -6.12 -8.68
C SER A 213 11.12 -7.32 -8.24
N VAL A 214 11.40 -7.83 -7.06
CA VAL A 214 10.74 -9.04 -6.52
C VAL A 214 10.29 -8.78 -5.09
N LEU A 215 9.08 -9.25 -4.75
CA LEU A 215 8.60 -9.32 -3.37
C LEU A 215 8.54 -10.78 -2.92
N VAL A 216 9.32 -11.13 -1.90
CA VAL A 216 9.27 -12.41 -1.23
C VAL A 216 8.43 -12.29 0.03
N GLU A 217 7.26 -12.91 0.05
CA GLU A 217 6.33 -12.89 1.17
C GLU A 217 6.51 -14.16 2.02
N VAL A 218 6.86 -13.97 3.29
CA VAL A 218 7.10 -15.03 4.26
C VAL A 218 6.07 -14.92 5.38
N ASN A 219 5.30 -15.96 5.61
CA ASN A 219 4.41 -16.03 6.76
C ASN A 219 5.15 -16.62 7.96
N ALA A 220 5.39 -15.81 8.99
CA ALA A 220 6.12 -16.25 10.18
C ALA A 220 5.41 -17.41 10.90
N HIS A 221 4.08 -17.44 10.95
CA HIS A 221 3.32 -18.51 11.58
C HIS A 221 3.54 -19.87 10.89
N SER A 222 3.59 -19.92 9.56
CA SER A 222 3.82 -21.15 8.82
C SER A 222 5.23 -21.72 9.00
N LEU A 223 6.22 -20.87 9.28
CA LEU A 223 7.58 -21.28 9.61
C LEU A 223 7.66 -22.04 10.95
N PHE A 224 6.74 -21.78 11.89
CA PHE A 224 6.76 -22.39 13.23
C PHE A 224 5.81 -23.57 13.42
N SER A 225 4.63 -23.54 12.78
CA SER A 225 3.54 -24.48 13.05
C SER A 225 3.79 -25.91 12.56
N ARG A 226 4.72 -26.12 11.64
CA ARG A 226 4.88 -27.40 10.94
C ARG A 226 6.17 -28.14 11.23
N TRP A 227 7.23 -27.51 11.78
CA TRP A 227 8.57 -28.10 11.71
C TRP A 227 9.39 -27.96 12.99
N PHE A 228 8.96 -28.59 14.07
CA PHE A 228 9.71 -28.57 15.33
C PHE A 228 11.14 -29.11 15.25
N SER A 229 11.49 -29.93 14.26
CA SER A 229 12.81 -30.55 14.17
C SER A 229 13.71 -30.02 13.04
N GLU A 230 13.16 -29.38 12.01
CA GLU A 230 13.90 -28.93 10.80
C GLU A 230 13.78 -27.44 10.47
N SER A 231 13.07 -26.68 11.27
CA SER A 231 12.75 -25.28 11.03
C SER A 231 13.98 -24.36 10.80
N GLY A 232 15.10 -24.63 11.46
CA GLY A 232 16.34 -23.88 11.22
C GLY A 232 16.92 -24.07 9.82
N LYS A 233 16.79 -25.27 9.25
CA LYS A 233 17.27 -25.59 7.88
C LYS A 233 16.38 -24.91 6.83
N LEU A 234 15.06 -24.85 7.08
CA LEU A 234 14.10 -24.19 6.18
C LEU A 234 14.32 -22.68 6.14
N VAL A 235 14.52 -22.04 7.28
CA VAL A 235 14.92 -20.62 7.34
C VAL A 235 16.21 -20.39 6.54
N SER A 236 17.21 -21.25 6.71
CA SER A 236 18.48 -21.14 5.97
C SER A 236 18.29 -21.32 4.46
N LYS A 237 17.45 -22.28 4.03
CA LYS A 237 17.13 -22.48 2.60
C LYS A 237 16.40 -21.28 2.01
N LEU A 238 15.36 -20.78 2.70
CA LEU A 238 14.61 -19.61 2.28
C LEU A 238 15.53 -18.38 2.12
N PHE A 239 16.34 -18.09 3.14
CA PHE A 239 17.25 -16.95 3.06
C PHE A 239 18.41 -17.17 2.10
N GLY A 240 18.81 -18.43 1.83
CA GLY A 240 19.72 -18.76 0.73
C GLY A 240 19.16 -18.33 -0.61
N LYS A 241 17.87 -18.60 -0.89
CA LYS A 241 17.18 -18.13 -2.09
C LYS A 241 17.10 -16.60 -2.16
N ILE A 242 16.75 -15.94 -1.06
CA ILE A 242 16.72 -14.46 -1.00
C ILE A 242 18.12 -13.91 -1.29
N GLN A 243 19.19 -14.54 -0.80
CA GLN A 243 20.55 -14.13 -1.07
C GLN A 243 20.94 -14.33 -2.53
N GLU A 244 20.53 -15.43 -3.18
CA GLU A 244 20.70 -15.65 -4.62
C GLU A 244 20.02 -14.53 -5.44
N LEU A 245 18.78 -14.12 -5.08
CA LEU A 245 18.12 -12.98 -5.73
C LEU A 245 18.84 -11.65 -5.52
N LEU A 246 19.52 -11.47 -4.37
CA LEU A 246 20.27 -10.27 -4.03
C LEU A 246 21.68 -10.23 -4.62
N GLU A 247 22.17 -11.33 -5.19
CA GLU A 247 23.44 -11.34 -5.93
C GLU A 247 23.36 -10.56 -7.25
N ASP A 248 22.17 -10.47 -7.82
CA ASP A 248 21.88 -9.59 -8.93
C ASP A 248 21.67 -8.15 -8.41
N GLU A 249 22.70 -7.31 -8.60
CA GLU A 249 22.66 -5.90 -8.15
C GLU A 249 21.62 -5.07 -8.92
N ASP A 250 21.20 -5.50 -10.11
CA ASP A 250 20.15 -4.87 -10.91
C ASP A 250 18.72 -5.29 -10.46
N SER A 251 18.60 -6.17 -9.47
CA SER A 251 17.34 -6.63 -8.90
C SER A 251 17.05 -5.99 -7.55
N LEU A 252 15.87 -5.38 -7.38
CA LEU A 252 15.40 -4.83 -6.10
C LEU A 252 14.54 -5.87 -5.38
N VAL A 253 14.97 -6.30 -4.20
CA VAL A 253 14.29 -7.35 -3.44
C VAL A 253 13.61 -6.80 -2.20
N PHE A 254 12.30 -7.01 -2.11
CA PHE A 254 11.50 -6.74 -0.92
C PHE A 254 11.25 -8.05 -0.18
N VAL A 255 11.53 -8.07 1.11
CA VAL A 255 11.25 -9.23 1.97
C VAL A 255 10.14 -8.84 2.95
N LEU A 256 8.96 -9.41 2.78
CA LEU A 256 7.83 -9.20 3.68
C LEU A 256 7.73 -10.36 4.67
N VAL A 257 7.95 -10.07 5.95
CA VAL A 257 7.71 -11.03 7.04
C VAL A 257 6.42 -10.65 7.74
N ASP A 258 5.36 -11.41 7.45
CA ASP A 258 4.01 -11.15 7.99
C ASP A 258 3.80 -11.87 9.33
N GLU A 259 3.07 -11.23 10.26
CA GLU A 259 2.68 -11.78 11.56
C GLU A 259 3.87 -12.14 12.47
N VAL A 260 4.84 -11.20 12.63
CA VAL A 260 6.04 -11.44 13.46
C VAL A 260 5.75 -11.64 14.96
N GLU A 261 4.54 -11.39 15.46
CA GLU A 261 4.11 -11.72 16.82
C GLU A 261 4.17 -13.21 17.12
N SER A 262 4.02 -14.08 16.12
CA SER A 262 4.15 -15.54 16.27
C SER A 262 5.55 -15.94 16.73
N LEU A 263 6.59 -15.18 16.34
CA LEU A 263 7.97 -15.35 16.78
C LEU A 263 8.13 -15.09 18.28
N ALA A 264 7.50 -14.02 18.76
CA ALA A 264 7.56 -13.64 20.18
C ALA A 264 6.78 -14.65 21.05
N ALA A 265 5.63 -15.13 20.55
CA ALA A 265 4.86 -16.16 21.23
C ALA A 265 5.66 -17.46 21.38
N ALA A 266 6.30 -17.93 20.29
CA ALA A 266 7.15 -19.12 20.30
C ALA A 266 8.34 -18.97 21.27
N ARG A 267 8.98 -17.80 21.34
CA ARG A 267 10.08 -17.56 22.31
C ARG A 267 9.60 -17.57 23.76
N LYS A 268 8.44 -16.97 24.06
CA LYS A 268 7.85 -16.97 25.41
C LYS A 268 7.46 -18.39 25.86
N SER A 269 6.83 -19.17 24.97
CA SER A 269 6.45 -20.57 25.24
C SER A 269 7.67 -21.46 25.50
N ALA A 270 8.75 -21.28 24.74
CA ALA A 270 10.00 -22.01 24.94
C ALA A 270 10.69 -21.61 26.24
N ALA A 271 10.67 -20.33 26.65
CA ALA A 271 11.23 -19.86 27.91
C ALA A 271 10.47 -20.42 29.13
N ASN A 272 9.16 -20.66 28.99
CA ASN A 272 8.31 -21.25 30.02
C ASN A 272 8.37 -22.81 30.05
N GLY A 273 9.20 -23.43 29.20
CA GLY A 273 9.38 -24.89 29.14
C GLY A 273 8.18 -25.63 28.50
N SER A 274 7.24 -24.94 27.90
CA SER A 274 6.07 -25.51 27.21
C SER A 274 6.35 -25.94 25.77
N GLU A 275 7.41 -25.39 25.17
CA GLU A 275 7.84 -25.71 23.79
C GLU A 275 9.36 -26.04 23.73
N PRO A 276 9.81 -26.79 22.70
CA PRO A 276 11.22 -27.13 22.53
C PRO A 276 12.11 -25.88 22.35
N SER A 277 13.36 -25.99 22.79
CA SER A 277 14.42 -24.96 22.58
C SER A 277 14.69 -24.64 21.11
N ASP A 278 14.15 -25.43 20.18
CA ASP A 278 14.29 -25.25 18.74
C ASP A 278 13.53 -24.00 18.24
N ALA A 279 12.42 -23.61 18.87
CA ALA A 279 11.72 -22.39 18.54
C ALA A 279 12.61 -21.14 18.74
N ILE A 280 13.41 -21.10 19.80
CA ILE A 280 14.37 -20.01 20.04
C ILE A 280 15.45 -19.97 18.95
N ARG A 281 15.92 -21.16 18.50
CA ARG A 281 16.93 -21.24 17.44
C ARG A 281 16.42 -20.68 16.12
N VAL A 282 15.17 -20.95 15.77
CA VAL A 282 14.53 -20.41 14.55
C VAL A 282 14.43 -18.91 14.58
N VAL A 283 13.95 -18.33 15.69
CA VAL A 283 13.87 -16.88 15.87
C VAL A 283 15.27 -16.25 15.75
N ASN A 284 16.27 -16.83 16.40
CA ASN A 284 17.63 -16.32 16.32
C ASN A 284 18.22 -16.47 14.90
N ALA A 285 17.94 -17.58 14.20
CA ALA A 285 18.35 -17.76 12.81
C ALA A 285 17.73 -16.69 11.91
N LEU A 286 16.41 -16.42 12.05
CA LEU A 286 15.72 -15.40 11.30
C LEU A 286 16.30 -13.99 11.57
N LEU A 287 16.53 -13.65 12.84
CA LEU A 287 17.15 -12.36 13.21
C LEU A 287 18.54 -12.20 12.61
N THR A 288 19.35 -13.28 12.63
CA THR A 288 20.69 -13.28 12.02
C THR A 288 20.63 -13.06 10.52
N GLN A 289 19.67 -13.70 9.84
CA GLN A 289 19.48 -13.51 8.41
C GLN A 289 18.99 -12.09 8.08
N LEU A 290 18.08 -11.52 8.88
CA LEU A 290 17.67 -10.12 8.73
C LEU A 290 18.86 -9.15 8.90
N ASP A 291 19.76 -9.44 9.85
CA ASP A 291 20.99 -8.66 10.03
C ASP A 291 21.93 -8.76 8.81
N ALA A 292 21.99 -9.91 8.15
CA ALA A 292 22.77 -10.09 6.92
C ALA A 292 22.19 -9.29 5.73
N LEU A 293 20.85 -9.16 5.65
CA LEU A 293 20.19 -8.37 4.61
C LEU A 293 20.49 -6.86 4.70
N LYS A 294 20.80 -6.34 5.88
CA LYS A 294 21.14 -4.92 6.07
C LYS A 294 22.33 -4.47 5.24
N CYS A 295 23.26 -5.39 4.95
CA CYS A 295 24.47 -5.08 4.17
C CYS A 295 24.18 -5.00 2.66
N ARG A 296 23.00 -5.41 2.21
CA ARG A 296 22.64 -5.43 0.77
C ARG A 296 21.97 -4.13 0.36
N PRO A 297 22.52 -3.36 -0.61
CA PRO A 297 21.98 -2.05 -1.01
C PRO A 297 20.61 -2.16 -1.69
N ASN A 298 20.34 -3.28 -2.34
CA ASN A 298 19.15 -3.60 -3.12
C ASN A 298 18.07 -4.37 -2.34
N ALA A 299 18.09 -4.34 -1.00
CA ALA A 299 17.12 -5.02 -0.14
C ALA A 299 16.33 -4.04 0.74
N ILE A 300 15.02 -4.28 0.90
CA ILE A 300 14.16 -3.67 1.94
C ILE A 300 13.38 -4.77 2.64
N VAL A 301 13.38 -4.73 3.96
CA VAL A 301 12.62 -5.63 4.81
C VAL A 301 11.38 -4.93 5.33
N LEU A 302 10.22 -5.53 5.09
CA LEU A 302 8.92 -5.08 5.56
C LEU A 302 8.39 -6.10 6.56
N THR A 303 7.98 -5.65 7.73
CA THR A 303 7.47 -6.55 8.76
C THR A 303 6.12 -6.07 9.27
N THR A 304 5.21 -7.00 9.57
CA THR A 304 3.91 -6.64 10.15
C THR A 304 3.66 -7.38 11.45
N SER A 305 2.90 -6.75 12.35
CA SER A 305 2.41 -7.39 13.58
C SER A 305 0.98 -6.96 13.90
N ASN A 306 0.15 -7.92 14.32
CA ASN A 306 -1.22 -7.68 14.75
C ASN A 306 -1.33 -7.33 16.24
N ILE A 307 -0.28 -7.57 17.04
CA ILE A 307 -0.27 -7.39 18.48
C ILE A 307 0.87 -6.44 18.88
N THR A 308 0.54 -5.22 19.26
CA THR A 308 1.53 -4.19 19.62
C THR A 308 2.33 -4.57 20.88
N GLU A 309 1.68 -5.19 21.87
CA GLU A 309 2.29 -5.51 23.18
C GLU A 309 3.12 -6.82 23.17
N ALA A 310 2.98 -7.63 22.14
CA ALA A 310 3.64 -8.94 22.05
C ALA A 310 4.78 -9.00 21.02
N ILE A 311 5.23 -7.85 20.50
CA ILE A 311 6.34 -7.82 19.56
C ILE A 311 7.65 -8.10 20.33
N ASP A 312 8.49 -8.97 19.76
CA ASP A 312 9.83 -9.22 20.31
C ASP A 312 10.69 -7.95 20.20
N LEU A 313 11.24 -7.50 21.32
CA LEU A 313 12.10 -6.30 21.39
C LEU A 313 13.27 -6.37 20.38
N ALA A 314 13.78 -7.57 20.12
CA ALA A 314 14.85 -7.74 19.14
C ALA A 314 14.45 -7.36 17.71
N PHE A 315 13.16 -7.50 17.34
CA PHE A 315 12.63 -6.96 16.07
C PHE A 315 12.43 -5.45 16.13
N VAL A 316 11.90 -4.97 17.26
CA VAL A 316 11.67 -3.54 17.49
C VAL A 316 12.97 -2.74 17.37
N ASP A 317 14.06 -3.26 17.93
CA ASP A 317 15.37 -2.58 17.89
C ASP A 317 16.00 -2.56 16.49
N ARG A 318 15.62 -3.51 15.63
CA ARG A 318 16.08 -3.57 14.24
C ARG A 318 15.29 -2.68 13.29
N ALA A 319 14.08 -2.31 13.65
CA ALA A 319 13.25 -1.47 12.81
C ALA A 319 13.66 0.01 12.91
N ASP A 320 14.01 0.61 11.77
CA ASP A 320 14.27 2.05 11.69
C ASP A 320 12.97 2.85 11.77
N ILE A 321 11.92 2.34 11.12
CA ILE A 321 10.57 2.89 11.21
C ILE A 321 9.64 1.91 11.90
N LYS A 322 8.97 2.43 12.92
CA LYS A 322 7.90 1.77 13.65
C LYS A 322 6.64 2.60 13.44
N CYS A 323 5.66 2.02 12.75
CA CYS A 323 4.45 2.74 12.39
C CYS A 323 3.23 1.99 12.91
N TYR A 324 2.48 2.67 13.80
CA TYR A 324 1.19 2.16 14.26
C TYR A 324 0.11 2.44 13.23
N ILE A 325 -0.60 1.41 12.79
CA ILE A 325 -1.76 1.51 11.91
C ILE A 325 -2.99 1.06 12.67
N GLY A 326 -3.73 2.04 13.17
CA GLY A 326 -4.96 1.84 13.92
C GLY A 326 -6.20 1.65 13.04
N PRO A 327 -7.36 1.44 13.66
CA PRO A 327 -8.64 1.51 12.98
C PRO A 327 -8.82 2.87 12.29
N PRO A 328 -9.51 2.93 11.16
CA PRO A 328 -9.74 4.19 10.46
C PRO A 328 -10.61 5.15 11.29
N GLY A 329 -10.23 6.42 11.34
CA GLY A 329 -11.02 7.48 11.97
C GLY A 329 -12.22 7.88 11.11
N MET A 330 -12.94 8.91 11.51
CA MET A 330 -14.21 9.30 10.91
C MET A 330 -14.09 9.63 9.42
N ARG A 331 -13.09 10.42 9.05
CA ARG A 331 -12.86 10.82 7.66
C ARG A 331 -12.51 9.61 6.79
N ALA A 332 -11.58 8.78 7.26
CA ALA A 332 -11.18 7.59 6.54
C ALA A 332 -12.33 6.59 6.38
N ARG A 333 -13.16 6.38 7.41
CA ARG A 333 -14.37 5.53 7.31
C ARG A 333 -15.32 6.03 6.24
N TYR A 334 -15.59 7.33 6.23
CA TYR A 334 -16.45 7.95 5.23
C TYR A 334 -15.92 7.74 3.81
N GLU A 335 -14.65 8.05 3.56
CA GLU A 335 -14.05 7.93 2.23
C GLU A 335 -13.92 6.47 1.77
N ILE A 336 -13.67 5.53 2.69
CA ILE A 336 -13.72 4.08 2.39
C ILE A 336 -15.12 3.68 1.93
N LEU A 337 -16.15 4.03 2.68
CA LEU A 337 -17.54 3.71 2.31
C LEU A 337 -17.94 4.44 1.03
N ARG A 338 -17.55 5.72 0.87
CA ARG A 338 -17.78 6.51 -0.33
C ARG A 338 -17.20 5.83 -1.57
N SER A 339 -15.94 5.37 -1.51
CA SER A 339 -15.30 4.67 -2.62
C SER A 339 -16.07 3.41 -3.05
N CYS A 340 -16.65 2.69 -2.09
CA CYS A 340 -17.49 1.53 -2.36
C CYS A 340 -18.82 1.92 -3.02
N VAL A 341 -19.47 2.99 -2.55
CA VAL A 341 -20.72 3.51 -3.14
C VAL A 341 -20.50 3.95 -4.58
N LEU A 342 -19.42 4.70 -4.84
CA LEU A 342 -19.07 5.13 -6.20
C LEU A 342 -18.83 3.95 -7.14
N GLU A 343 -18.18 2.88 -6.68
CA GLU A 343 -18.03 1.67 -7.50
C GLU A 343 -19.37 1.01 -7.83
N LEU A 344 -20.30 0.94 -6.86
CA LEU A 344 -21.63 0.40 -7.09
C LEU A 344 -22.43 1.26 -8.09
N ILE A 345 -22.30 2.58 -8.02
CA ILE A 345 -22.93 3.51 -8.97
C ILE A 345 -22.30 3.32 -10.35
N ARG A 346 -20.98 3.27 -10.46
CA ARG A 346 -20.25 3.04 -11.71
C ARG A 346 -20.66 1.71 -12.40
N ARG A 347 -20.98 0.68 -11.60
CA ARG A 347 -21.44 -0.62 -12.09
C ARG A 347 -22.96 -0.70 -12.30
N ASP A 348 -23.67 0.42 -12.17
CA ASP A 348 -25.12 0.49 -12.37
C ASP A 348 -25.93 -0.43 -11.44
N LEU A 349 -25.37 -0.76 -10.28
CA LEU A 349 -26.05 -1.51 -9.21
C LEU A 349 -26.83 -0.58 -8.29
N VAL A 350 -26.32 0.62 -8.06
CA VAL A 350 -26.96 1.70 -7.29
C VAL A 350 -27.15 2.91 -8.20
N GLN A 351 -28.36 3.47 -8.21
CA GLN A 351 -28.71 4.61 -9.04
C GLN A 351 -29.05 5.84 -8.21
N GLY A 352 -28.53 7.00 -8.60
CA GLY A 352 -28.80 8.28 -7.94
C GLY A 352 -27.59 9.20 -7.94
N ALA A 353 -27.64 10.22 -7.08
CA ALA A 353 -26.56 11.19 -6.94
C ALA A 353 -25.34 10.58 -6.26
N GLU A 354 -24.16 10.93 -6.73
CA GLU A 354 -22.91 10.53 -6.11
C GLU A 354 -22.68 11.25 -4.78
N PRO A 355 -22.20 10.55 -3.73
CA PRO A 355 -21.79 11.20 -2.50
C PRO A 355 -20.54 12.06 -2.74
N MET A 356 -20.58 13.29 -2.25
CA MET A 356 -19.44 14.23 -2.31
C MET A 356 -18.32 13.77 -1.39
N GLU A 357 -17.15 14.36 -1.52
CA GLU A 357 -16.08 14.18 -0.55
C GLU A 357 -16.47 14.67 0.84
N PHE A 358 -15.82 14.16 1.86
CA PHE A 358 -16.19 14.40 3.26
C PHE A 358 -16.38 15.89 3.58
N ASP A 359 -15.37 16.71 3.28
CA ASP A 359 -15.41 18.15 3.61
C ASP A 359 -16.49 18.91 2.82
N ASP A 360 -16.60 18.63 1.51
CA ASP A 360 -17.57 19.25 0.61
C ASP A 360 -19.02 18.82 0.92
N GLY A 361 -19.21 17.54 1.22
CA GLY A 361 -20.54 17.00 1.51
C GLY A 361 -21.14 17.57 2.78
N VAL A 362 -20.32 17.80 3.79
CA VAL A 362 -20.71 18.46 5.05
C VAL A 362 -21.00 19.94 4.79
N ALA A 363 -20.12 20.65 4.10
CA ALA A 363 -20.26 22.09 3.86
C ALA A 363 -21.48 22.43 2.98
N LYS A 364 -21.83 21.57 2.03
CA LYS A 364 -22.94 21.79 1.08
C LYS A 364 -24.27 21.17 1.54
N GLY A 365 -24.28 20.43 2.64
CA GLY A 365 -25.49 19.79 3.17
C GLY A 365 -26.14 18.78 2.23
N CYS A 366 -25.34 18.06 1.42
CA CYS A 366 -25.86 17.08 0.47
C CYS A 366 -26.52 15.88 1.20
N PRO A 367 -27.83 15.59 0.98
CA PRO A 367 -28.53 14.54 1.73
C PRO A 367 -27.88 13.15 1.62
N VAL A 368 -27.37 12.78 0.44
CA VAL A 368 -26.66 11.52 0.20
C VAL A 368 -25.38 11.45 1.02
N SER A 369 -24.61 12.54 1.05
CA SER A 369 -23.37 12.63 1.84
C SER A 369 -23.63 12.63 3.33
N LEU A 370 -24.72 13.26 3.79
CA LEU A 370 -25.11 13.24 5.21
C LEU A 370 -25.51 11.84 5.67
N THR A 371 -26.30 11.10 4.88
CA THR A 371 -26.67 9.72 5.23
C THR A 371 -25.45 8.78 5.21
N LEU A 372 -24.52 8.98 4.25
CA LEU A 372 -23.27 8.23 4.24
C LEU A 372 -22.41 8.54 5.46
N ARG A 373 -22.43 9.79 5.94
CA ARG A 373 -21.75 10.19 7.18
C ARG A 373 -22.35 9.48 8.39
N GLU A 374 -23.68 9.38 8.49
CA GLU A 374 -24.35 8.61 9.56
C GLU A 374 -23.88 7.15 9.57
N ALA A 375 -23.75 6.52 8.40
CA ALA A 375 -23.21 5.16 8.28
C ALA A 375 -21.76 5.09 8.78
N ALA A 376 -20.92 6.06 8.41
CA ALA A 376 -19.52 6.12 8.85
C ALA A 376 -19.39 6.39 10.37
N GLU A 377 -20.29 7.19 10.96
CA GLU A 377 -20.38 7.41 12.42
C GLU A 377 -20.74 6.11 13.15
N ALA A 378 -21.72 5.37 12.63
CA ALA A 378 -22.13 4.08 13.18
C ALA A 378 -21.03 3.01 13.10
N CYS A 379 -20.01 3.18 12.28
CA CYS A 379 -18.90 2.24 12.08
C CYS A 379 -17.70 2.48 13.01
N ASP A 380 -17.84 3.21 14.10
CA ASP A 380 -16.70 3.50 14.98
C ASP A 380 -16.04 2.22 15.52
N GLY A 381 -14.71 2.20 15.52
CA GLY A 381 -13.91 1.04 15.95
C GLY A 381 -13.84 -0.13 14.95
N LEU A 382 -14.53 -0.08 13.79
CA LEU A 382 -14.44 -1.11 12.77
C LEU A 382 -13.11 -1.02 12.01
N SER A 383 -12.54 -2.19 11.70
CA SER A 383 -11.35 -2.26 10.85
C SER A 383 -11.69 -1.97 9.38
N GLY A 384 -10.69 -1.55 8.59
CA GLY A 384 -10.86 -1.34 7.14
C GLY A 384 -11.40 -2.58 6.40
N ARG A 385 -11.02 -3.79 6.84
CA ARG A 385 -11.57 -5.05 6.31
C ARG A 385 -13.07 -5.19 6.57
N ALA A 386 -13.52 -4.86 7.78
CA ALA A 386 -14.94 -4.90 8.13
C ALA A 386 -15.74 -3.86 7.34
N LEU A 387 -15.24 -2.63 7.23
CA LEU A 387 -15.87 -1.57 6.45
C LEU A 387 -16.09 -1.94 4.99
N ARG A 388 -15.17 -2.67 4.36
CA ARG A 388 -15.29 -3.10 2.95
C ARG A 388 -16.26 -4.26 2.74
N LYS A 389 -16.68 -4.96 3.80
CA LYS A 389 -17.73 -6.00 3.74
C LYS A 389 -19.14 -5.42 3.84
N LEU A 390 -19.33 -4.34 4.60
CA LEU A 390 -20.62 -3.73 4.83
C LEU A 390 -21.37 -3.34 3.55
N PRO A 391 -20.74 -2.77 2.51
CA PRO A 391 -21.41 -2.42 1.26
C PRO A 391 -22.09 -3.61 0.58
N PHE A 392 -21.45 -4.76 0.56
CA PHE A 392 -22.04 -5.98 0.01
C PHE A 392 -23.23 -6.47 0.86
N LEU A 393 -23.08 -6.48 2.18
CA LEU A 393 -24.13 -6.90 3.11
C LEU A 393 -25.35 -5.97 3.00
N ALA A 394 -25.13 -4.66 2.95
CA ALA A 394 -26.21 -3.70 2.76
C ALA A 394 -26.94 -3.90 1.42
N TYR A 395 -26.18 -4.09 0.32
CA TYR A 395 -26.78 -4.35 -0.98
C TYR A 395 -27.60 -5.63 -1.00
N SER A 396 -27.17 -6.69 -0.33
CA SER A 396 -27.88 -7.97 -0.27
C SER A 396 -29.29 -7.85 0.36
N THR A 397 -29.55 -6.80 1.16
CA THR A 397 -30.87 -6.58 1.77
C THR A 397 -31.85 -5.81 0.88
N VAL A 398 -31.36 -4.98 -0.06
CA VAL A 398 -32.19 -4.08 -0.89
C VAL A 398 -32.08 -4.38 -2.39
N GLY A 399 -31.02 -5.06 -2.83
CA GLY A 399 -30.69 -5.32 -4.23
C GLY A 399 -31.38 -6.53 -4.84
N SER A 400 -32.41 -7.10 -4.24
CA SER A 400 -33.07 -8.34 -4.70
C SER A 400 -33.65 -8.26 -6.12
N THR A 401 -33.87 -7.05 -6.64
CA THR A 401 -34.36 -6.77 -8.01
C THR A 401 -33.26 -6.37 -9.00
N GLY A 402 -31.98 -6.41 -8.57
CA GLY A 402 -30.80 -6.11 -9.41
C GLY A 402 -30.38 -4.64 -9.42
N ARG A 403 -31.25 -3.68 -9.08
CA ARG A 403 -30.94 -2.25 -8.99
C ARG A 403 -31.68 -1.62 -7.83
N CYS A 404 -31.06 -0.65 -7.16
CA CYS A 404 -31.72 0.10 -6.07
C CYS A 404 -31.35 1.59 -6.14
N SER A 405 -32.15 2.45 -5.48
CA SER A 405 -31.80 3.86 -5.36
C SER A 405 -30.70 4.07 -4.30
N VAL A 406 -29.88 5.10 -4.47
CA VAL A 406 -28.82 5.43 -3.53
C VAL A 406 -29.35 5.69 -2.12
N GLU A 407 -30.56 6.29 -2.00
CA GLU A 407 -31.19 6.57 -0.70
C GLU A 407 -31.63 5.27 0.02
N ALA A 408 -32.18 4.30 -0.74
CA ALA A 408 -32.57 3.01 -0.18
C ALA A 408 -31.33 2.22 0.25
N TYR A 409 -30.30 2.23 -0.57
CA TYR A 409 -29.03 1.59 -0.30
C TYR A 409 -28.35 2.17 0.94
N LEU A 410 -28.23 3.50 1.04
CA LEU A 410 -27.57 4.16 2.19
C LEU A 410 -28.32 3.92 3.51
N ARG A 411 -29.66 3.90 3.49
CA ARG A 411 -30.43 3.50 4.68
C ARG A 411 -30.15 2.07 5.12
N ALA A 412 -30.03 1.15 4.16
CA ALA A 412 -29.62 -0.22 4.45
C ALA A 412 -28.19 -0.29 4.98
N LEU A 413 -27.27 0.53 4.46
CA LEU A 413 -25.90 0.63 4.93
C LEU A 413 -25.82 1.10 6.37
N VAL A 414 -26.59 2.14 6.75
CA VAL A 414 -26.68 2.61 8.15
C VAL A 414 -27.18 1.49 9.07
N ALA A 415 -28.27 0.82 8.68
CA ALA A 415 -28.82 -0.29 9.47
C ALA A 415 -27.82 -1.44 9.63
N GLN A 416 -27.12 -1.81 8.56
CA GLN A 416 -26.11 -2.88 8.58
C GLN A 416 -24.90 -2.50 9.42
N SER A 417 -24.47 -1.22 9.38
CA SER A 417 -23.38 -0.71 10.22
C SER A 417 -23.70 -0.84 11.72
N ALA A 418 -24.91 -0.46 12.11
CA ALA A 418 -25.37 -0.59 13.49
C ALA A 418 -25.47 -2.07 13.93
N ALA A 419 -25.94 -2.95 13.04
CA ALA A 419 -26.01 -4.39 13.32
C ALA A 419 -24.63 -5.02 13.55
N GLU A 420 -23.64 -4.70 12.71
CA GLU A 420 -22.25 -5.20 12.83
C GLU A 420 -21.61 -4.80 14.17
N ILE A 421 -21.82 -3.56 14.62
CA ILE A 421 -21.34 -3.10 15.93
C ILE A 421 -22.03 -3.84 17.06
N ALA A 422 -23.36 -4.02 17.00
CA ALA A 422 -24.10 -4.75 18.01
C ALA A 422 -23.64 -6.22 18.12
N ASP A 423 -23.35 -6.86 17.00
CA ASP A 423 -22.85 -8.24 16.98
C ASP A 423 -21.44 -8.35 17.56
N ARG A 424 -20.55 -7.38 17.29
CA ARG A 424 -19.24 -7.32 17.94
C ARG A 424 -19.32 -7.19 19.44
N HIS A 425 -20.14 -6.26 19.94
CA HIS A 425 -20.34 -6.12 21.39
C HIS A 425 -20.86 -7.39 22.06
N ARG A 426 -21.73 -8.16 21.37
CA ARG A 426 -22.21 -9.45 21.89
C ARG A 426 -21.06 -10.48 21.97
N LEU A 427 -20.19 -10.54 20.96
CA LEU A 427 -19.05 -11.43 20.97
C LEU A 427 -18.04 -11.08 22.06
N ASP A 428 -17.72 -9.79 22.23
CA ASP A 428 -16.81 -9.32 23.27
C ASP A 428 -17.33 -9.62 24.68
N THR A 429 -18.62 -9.40 24.93
CA THR A 429 -19.24 -9.71 26.24
C THR A 429 -19.30 -11.21 26.50
N SER A 430 -19.49 -12.04 25.49
CA SER A 430 -19.48 -13.51 25.65
C SER A 430 -18.09 -14.06 25.97
N THR A 431 -17.03 -13.45 25.41
CA THR A 431 -15.65 -13.85 25.65
C THR A 431 -15.18 -13.46 27.06
N THR A 432 -15.61 -12.30 27.56
CA THR A 432 -15.29 -11.83 28.93
C THR A 432 -16.07 -12.61 30.02
N ALA A 433 -17.20 -13.20 29.69
CA ALA A 433 -17.98 -14.04 30.63
C ALA A 433 -17.49 -15.49 30.71
N ALA A 434 -16.63 -15.93 29.73
CA ALA A 434 -16.07 -17.27 29.65
C ALA A 434 -14.62 -17.37 30.17
N ALA A 435 -13.98 -16.21 30.45
CA ALA A 435 -12.64 -16.10 31.05
C ALA A 435 -12.75 -15.80 32.56
#